data_eba99f66e1618b16e4cc3c75a75fa66c
#
_entry.id   eba99f66e1618b16e4cc3c75a75fa66c
#
_cell.length_a   1.000
_cell.length_b   1.000
_cell.length_c   1.000
_cell.angle_alpha   90.00
_cell.angle_beta   90.00
_cell.angle_gamma   90.00
#
_symmetry.space_group_name_H-M   'P 1'
#
loop_
_entity.id
_entity.type
_entity.pdbx_description
1 polymer ?
#
loop_
_entity_poly.entity_id
_entity_poly.type
_entity_poly.pdbx_seq_one_letter_code
_entity_poly.pdbx_strand_id
1 'polypeptide(L)'
;WASEPQIYGRFGYGLATRSCSVHVPRDPQALHPTVPTDPQVRLRLADPTDWKAFAGVYEDVATRRPGLPSRDERWWGRAVRDIAELRGGSSALRCVLAEDASGVRGYALYQTKQHFDENFGSGEVSVRELMAGDSPVLAEIYRYLFDLDLMGRTVLPRLPVDDPLLHWLQNPRRANPVLGDGLYVRLVDLDKALVSRTYAAELDVVLEVTDRHCPWNQGTWRLAVGAGDQAPRSCERTDRAAELALDVTDLGAAFLGGTSLSELELAGRVREDRPGAAAEASAAFAHFPAPWCPAIF
;
A
#
# COMPACT_ATOMS: atom_id res chain seq x y z
N TRP A 1 9.95 6.37 -2.46
CA TRP A 1 9.72 7.13 -1.19
C TRP A 1 10.49 8.43 -1.22
N ALA A 2 9.88 9.48 -0.74
CA ALA A 2 10.51 10.79 -0.71
C ALA A 2 11.24 11.00 0.62
N SER A 3 12.54 11.33 0.57
CA SER A 3 13.24 11.86 1.75
C SER A 3 12.73 13.26 2.10
N GLU A 4 12.32 14.00 1.07
CA GLU A 4 11.84 15.38 1.15
C GLU A 4 10.60 15.56 0.27
N PRO A 5 9.38 15.34 0.77
CA PRO A 5 8.13 15.41 0.00
C PRO A 5 7.95 16.69 -0.82
N GLN A 6 8.40 17.83 -0.27
CA GLN A 6 8.31 19.14 -0.94
C GLN A 6 9.16 19.22 -2.23
N ILE A 7 10.25 18.46 -2.32
CA ILE A 7 11.10 18.43 -3.52
C ILE A 7 10.37 17.69 -4.64
N TYR A 8 9.78 16.53 -4.33
CA TYR A 8 9.12 15.69 -5.33
C TYR A 8 7.93 16.39 -5.99
N GLY A 9 7.10 17.10 -5.23
CA GLY A 9 5.98 17.89 -5.75
C GLY A 9 6.40 18.93 -6.79
N ARG A 10 7.59 19.55 -6.62
CA ARG A 10 8.11 20.53 -7.60
C ARG A 10 8.36 19.94 -8.98
N PHE A 11 8.58 18.63 -9.06
CA PHE A 11 8.83 17.90 -10.29
C PHE A 11 7.60 17.12 -10.80
N GLY A 12 6.42 17.42 -10.28
CA GLY A 12 5.15 16.82 -10.72
C GLY A 12 4.87 15.42 -10.18
N TYR A 13 5.54 15.00 -9.09
CA TYR A 13 5.23 13.76 -8.41
C TYR A 13 4.11 13.96 -7.39
N GLY A 14 3.04 13.19 -7.51
CA GLY A 14 1.91 13.17 -6.58
C GLY A 14 1.98 12.02 -5.60
N LEU A 15 1.50 12.23 -4.36
CA LEU A 15 1.42 11.18 -3.32
C LEU A 15 0.29 10.19 -3.68
N ALA A 16 0.66 9.07 -4.27
CA ALA A 16 -0.27 8.09 -4.83
C ALA A 16 -0.63 6.96 -3.86
N THR A 17 0.20 6.69 -2.84
CA THR A 17 -0.14 5.73 -1.79
C THR A 17 0.16 6.29 -0.42
N ARG A 18 -0.61 5.83 0.58
CA ARG A 18 -0.37 6.10 1.99
C ARG A 18 -0.10 4.78 2.73
N SER A 19 0.51 4.88 3.88
CA SER A 19 0.72 3.75 4.79
C SER A 19 0.23 4.10 6.19
N CYS A 20 -0.07 3.07 6.98
CA CYS A 20 -0.42 3.20 8.38
C CYS A 20 0.63 2.49 9.23
N SER A 21 1.21 3.18 10.21
CA SER A 21 2.05 2.57 11.24
C SER A 21 1.22 2.28 12.47
N VAL A 22 1.35 1.08 13.04
CA VAL A 22 0.67 0.71 14.29
C VAL A 22 1.64 0.03 15.25
N HIS A 23 1.42 0.25 16.55
CA HIS A 23 2.18 -0.34 17.64
C HIS A 23 1.21 -1.10 18.56
N VAL A 24 1.06 -2.40 18.35
CA VAL A 24 0.11 -3.22 19.12
C VAL A 24 0.77 -3.66 20.42
N PRO A 25 0.33 -3.18 21.60
CA PRO A 25 0.81 -3.68 22.87
C PRO A 25 0.46 -5.17 23.05
N ARG A 26 1.31 -5.93 23.73
CA ARG A 26 0.98 -7.33 24.08
C ARG A 26 -0.26 -7.34 24.96
N ASP A 27 -1.28 -8.01 24.47
CA ASP A 27 -2.54 -8.19 25.16
C ASP A 27 -3.16 -9.50 24.63
N PRO A 28 -3.43 -10.51 25.50
CA PRO A 28 -4.09 -11.74 25.06
C PRO A 28 -5.45 -11.52 24.39
N GLN A 29 -6.06 -10.37 24.62
CA GLN A 29 -7.33 -9.95 24.05
C GLN A 29 -7.17 -8.84 22.99
N ALA A 30 -5.98 -8.69 22.40
CA ALA A 30 -5.76 -7.64 21.41
C ALA A 30 -6.72 -7.72 20.22
N LEU A 31 -7.02 -8.94 19.77
CA LEU A 31 -7.92 -9.20 18.65
C LEU A 31 -9.33 -9.56 19.13
N HIS A 32 -10.34 -9.09 18.42
CA HIS A 32 -11.72 -9.42 18.66
C HIS A 32 -11.99 -10.93 18.45
N PRO A 33 -12.87 -11.58 19.26
CA PRO A 33 -13.15 -13.01 19.12
C PRO A 33 -13.71 -13.44 17.76
N THR A 34 -14.29 -12.52 17.01
CA THR A 34 -14.85 -12.77 15.66
C THR A 34 -13.83 -12.70 14.53
N VAL A 35 -12.55 -12.42 14.84
CA VAL A 35 -11.48 -12.41 13.84
C VAL A 35 -11.35 -13.80 13.22
N PRO A 36 -11.35 -13.91 11.88
CA PRO A 36 -11.41 -15.20 11.20
C PRO A 36 -10.25 -16.11 11.60
N THR A 37 -10.50 -17.40 11.59
CA THR A 37 -9.51 -18.46 11.81
C THR A 37 -9.52 -19.45 10.66
N ASP A 38 -8.38 -20.08 10.40
CA ASP A 38 -8.27 -21.19 9.48
C ASP A 38 -7.56 -22.38 10.19
N PRO A 39 -8.30 -23.40 10.65
CA PRO A 39 -7.72 -24.53 11.37
C PRO A 39 -6.81 -25.41 10.51
N GLN A 40 -6.80 -25.25 9.20
CA GLN A 40 -5.93 -25.98 8.29
C GLN A 40 -4.55 -25.31 8.15
N VAL A 41 -4.45 -24.02 8.46
CA VAL A 41 -3.18 -23.29 8.40
C VAL A 41 -2.23 -23.74 9.50
N ARG A 42 -0.99 -23.98 9.12
CA ARG A 42 0.12 -24.25 10.03
C ARG A 42 1.19 -23.19 9.86
N LEU A 43 1.74 -22.75 10.98
CA LEU A 43 2.82 -21.77 10.96
C LEU A 43 4.16 -22.49 11.12
N ARG A 44 5.11 -22.15 10.27
CA ARG A 44 6.46 -22.72 10.25
C ARG A 44 7.51 -21.64 10.11
N LEU A 45 8.57 -21.71 10.91
CA LEU A 45 9.76 -20.87 10.71
C LEU A 45 10.52 -21.34 9.46
N ALA A 46 11.02 -20.38 8.70
CA ALA A 46 11.82 -20.60 7.50
C ALA A 46 13.05 -19.67 7.48
N ASP A 47 14.02 -20.01 6.66
CA ASP A 47 15.12 -19.10 6.37
C ASP A 47 14.62 -17.97 5.45
N PRO A 48 14.79 -16.70 5.83
CA PRO A 48 14.40 -15.57 4.96
C PRO A 48 15.06 -15.59 3.59
N THR A 49 16.26 -16.19 3.48
CA THR A 49 16.99 -16.27 2.19
C THR A 49 16.38 -17.26 1.22
N ASP A 50 15.53 -18.18 1.70
CA ASP A 50 14.74 -19.08 0.85
C ASP A 50 13.44 -18.39 0.35
N TRP A 51 13.58 -17.15 -0.10
CA TRP A 51 12.46 -16.33 -0.55
C TRP A 51 11.65 -16.95 -1.69
N LYS A 52 12.23 -17.86 -2.47
CA LYS A 52 11.52 -18.57 -3.56
C LYS A 52 10.34 -19.38 -3.04
N ALA A 53 10.40 -19.83 -1.78
CA ALA A 53 9.31 -20.57 -1.14
C ALA A 53 8.04 -19.73 -0.92
N PHE A 54 8.16 -18.39 -0.83
CA PHE A 54 7.03 -17.50 -0.56
C PHE A 54 6.86 -16.36 -1.57
N ALA A 55 7.68 -16.31 -2.62
CA ALA A 55 7.58 -15.27 -3.67
C ALA A 55 6.20 -15.26 -4.35
N GLY A 56 5.60 -16.44 -4.56
CA GLY A 56 4.28 -16.56 -5.18
C GLY A 56 3.17 -15.86 -4.40
N VAL A 57 3.28 -15.79 -3.07
CA VAL A 57 2.32 -15.03 -2.24
C VAL A 57 2.41 -13.52 -2.54
N TYR A 58 3.63 -12.99 -2.64
CA TYR A 58 3.84 -11.59 -2.99
C TYR A 58 3.29 -11.27 -4.39
N GLU A 59 3.58 -12.13 -5.36
CA GLU A 59 3.11 -11.97 -6.75
C GLU A 59 1.59 -11.98 -6.82
N ASP A 60 0.92 -12.91 -6.13
CA ASP A 60 -0.54 -12.97 -6.07
C ASP A 60 -1.14 -11.69 -5.44
N VAL A 61 -0.58 -11.19 -4.34
CA VAL A 61 -1.02 -9.92 -3.74
C VAL A 61 -0.78 -8.75 -4.70
N ALA A 62 0.37 -8.72 -5.38
CA ALA A 62 0.74 -7.66 -6.31
C ALA A 62 -0.19 -7.57 -7.53
N THR A 63 -0.78 -8.69 -7.98
CA THR A 63 -1.77 -8.67 -9.08
C THR A 63 -3.08 -8.02 -8.69
N ARG A 64 -3.39 -7.94 -7.40
CA ARG A 64 -4.67 -7.46 -6.87
C ARG A 64 -4.59 -6.08 -6.22
N ARG A 65 -3.38 -5.60 -5.89
CA ARG A 65 -3.18 -4.34 -5.17
C ARG A 65 -2.20 -3.44 -5.92
N PRO A 66 -2.62 -2.27 -6.42
CA PRO A 66 -1.73 -1.32 -7.07
C PRO A 66 -0.64 -0.79 -6.13
N GLY A 67 0.53 -0.48 -6.69
CA GLY A 67 1.63 0.13 -5.95
C GLY A 67 2.72 -0.85 -5.50
N LEU A 68 2.50 -2.17 -5.58
CA LEU A 68 3.55 -3.16 -5.35
C LEU A 68 4.40 -3.32 -6.62
N PRO A 69 5.73 -3.06 -6.54
CA PRO A 69 6.61 -3.27 -7.68
C PRO A 69 6.82 -4.77 -7.93
N SER A 70 7.00 -5.16 -9.19
CA SER A 70 7.49 -6.49 -9.52
C SER A 70 8.87 -6.73 -8.89
N ARG A 71 9.16 -7.97 -8.48
CA ARG A 71 10.43 -8.32 -7.85
C ARG A 71 11.18 -9.37 -8.66
N ASP A 72 12.36 -9.00 -9.11
CA ASP A 72 13.39 -9.92 -9.59
C ASP A 72 14.25 -10.46 -8.42
N GLU A 73 15.23 -11.29 -8.72
CA GLU A 73 16.15 -11.86 -7.72
C GLU A 73 16.93 -10.78 -6.93
N ARG A 74 17.25 -9.65 -7.54
CA ARG A 74 17.97 -8.55 -6.87
C ARG A 74 17.07 -7.84 -5.87
N TRP A 75 15.81 -7.62 -6.24
CA TRP A 75 14.81 -7.04 -5.37
C TRP A 75 14.48 -7.96 -4.19
N TRP A 76 14.38 -9.28 -4.43
CA TRP A 76 14.22 -10.24 -3.35
C TRP A 76 15.43 -10.26 -2.43
N GLY A 77 16.66 -10.30 -2.99
CA GLY A 77 17.89 -10.19 -2.21
C GLY A 77 17.94 -8.94 -1.32
N ARG A 78 17.33 -7.81 -1.77
CA ARG A 78 17.20 -6.59 -0.96
C ARG A 78 16.13 -6.75 0.13
N ALA A 79 14.98 -7.34 -0.18
CA ALA A 79 13.87 -7.49 0.76
C ALA A 79 14.26 -8.36 1.98
N VAL A 80 15.04 -9.43 1.73
CA VAL A 80 15.51 -10.36 2.79
C VAL A 80 16.90 -10.02 3.32
N ARG A 81 17.51 -8.94 2.87
CA ARG A 81 18.87 -8.53 3.29
C ARG A 81 18.91 -8.26 4.79
N ASP A 82 19.85 -8.88 5.47
CA ASP A 82 20.08 -8.72 6.90
C ASP A 82 21.58 -8.50 7.18
N ILE A 83 21.93 -7.29 7.57
CA ILE A 83 23.29 -6.87 7.86
C ILE A 83 23.44 -6.75 9.37
N ALA A 84 24.31 -7.55 9.97
CA ALA A 84 24.44 -7.65 11.43
C ALA A 84 24.73 -6.29 12.09
N GLU A 85 25.59 -5.47 11.46
CA GLU A 85 26.00 -4.16 11.94
C GLU A 85 24.85 -3.13 11.95
N LEU A 86 23.83 -3.35 11.13
CA LEU A 86 22.66 -2.45 10.99
C LEU A 86 21.46 -2.86 11.84
N ARG A 87 21.53 -3.98 12.54
CA ARG A 87 20.39 -4.48 13.34
C ARG A 87 20.05 -3.62 14.56
N GLY A 88 20.98 -2.78 15.04
CA GLY A 88 20.74 -1.89 16.17
C GLY A 88 20.33 -2.62 17.47
N GLY A 89 20.86 -3.83 17.67
CA GLY A 89 20.54 -4.71 18.82
C GLY A 89 19.33 -5.62 18.60
N SER A 90 18.72 -5.62 17.41
CA SER A 90 17.67 -6.58 17.04
C SER A 90 18.27 -7.94 16.66
N SER A 91 17.44 -8.98 16.69
CA SER A 91 17.79 -10.32 16.20
C SER A 91 18.16 -10.29 14.71
N ALA A 92 18.70 -11.41 14.21
CA ALA A 92 18.69 -11.67 12.78
C ALA A 92 17.26 -11.63 12.26
N LEU A 93 17.11 -11.32 10.96
CA LEU A 93 15.82 -11.38 10.27
C LEU A 93 15.25 -12.80 10.37
N ARG A 94 13.97 -12.89 10.68
CA ARG A 94 13.22 -14.14 10.79
C ARG A 94 12.11 -14.16 9.77
N CYS A 95 11.73 -15.35 9.34
CA CYS A 95 10.59 -15.59 8.47
C CYS A 95 9.65 -16.61 9.13
N VAL A 96 8.37 -16.30 9.19
CA VAL A 96 7.30 -17.25 9.45
C VAL A 96 6.46 -17.42 8.20
N LEU A 97 6.21 -18.67 7.81
CA LEU A 97 5.33 -19.04 6.72
C LEU A 97 4.02 -19.56 7.30
N ALA A 98 2.91 -19.18 6.68
CA ALA A 98 1.60 -19.75 6.90
C ALA A 98 1.27 -20.62 5.69
N GLU A 99 1.09 -21.93 5.92
CA GLU A 99 0.91 -22.93 4.86
C GLU A 99 -0.18 -23.94 5.20
N ASP A 100 -0.77 -24.53 4.18
CA ASP A 100 -1.69 -25.66 4.27
C ASP A 100 -1.35 -26.73 3.23
N ALA A 101 -2.26 -27.64 2.95
CA ALA A 101 -2.04 -28.72 1.96
C ALA A 101 -1.84 -28.18 0.52
N SER A 102 -2.25 -26.95 0.22
CA SER A 102 -2.06 -26.31 -1.08
C SER A 102 -0.71 -25.59 -1.23
N GLY A 103 0.00 -25.40 -0.12
CA GLY A 103 1.30 -24.73 -0.07
C GLY A 103 1.33 -23.48 0.81
N VAL A 104 2.28 -22.58 0.54
CA VAL A 104 2.45 -21.33 1.30
C VAL A 104 1.40 -20.32 0.87
N ARG A 105 0.61 -19.81 1.82
CA ARG A 105 -0.49 -18.86 1.62
C ARG A 105 -0.21 -17.50 2.24
N GLY A 106 0.81 -17.37 3.09
CA GLY A 106 1.21 -16.13 3.70
C GLY A 106 2.58 -16.21 4.33
N TYR A 107 3.18 -15.05 4.59
CA TYR A 107 4.46 -14.95 5.31
C TYR A 107 4.59 -13.63 6.07
N ALA A 108 5.45 -13.64 7.09
CA ALA A 108 5.97 -12.41 7.68
C ALA A 108 7.48 -12.45 7.84
N LEU A 109 8.13 -11.34 7.47
CA LEU A 109 9.53 -11.04 7.75
C LEU A 109 9.59 -10.11 8.96
N TYR A 110 10.26 -10.50 10.04
CA TYR A 110 10.29 -9.75 11.28
C TYR A 110 11.61 -9.90 12.02
N GLN A 111 11.87 -8.98 12.93
CA GLN A 111 12.97 -9.03 13.88
C GLN A 111 12.43 -8.84 15.29
N THR A 112 13.17 -9.33 16.30
CA THR A 112 12.85 -9.11 17.69
C THR A 112 13.98 -8.35 18.36
N LYS A 113 13.65 -7.40 19.22
CA LYS A 113 14.60 -6.71 20.07
C LYS A 113 14.20 -6.93 21.52
N GLN A 114 15.08 -7.56 22.31
CA GLN A 114 14.79 -7.81 23.70
C GLN A 114 15.06 -6.56 24.54
N HIS A 115 14.12 -6.26 25.42
CA HIS A 115 14.26 -5.32 26.51
C HIS A 115 13.78 -6.01 27.79
N PHE A 116 14.45 -5.75 28.87
CA PHE A 116 14.05 -6.25 30.20
C PHE A 116 13.86 -5.03 31.09
N ASP A 117 12.61 -4.75 31.46
CA ASP A 117 12.30 -3.87 32.55
C ASP A 117 12.31 -4.69 33.85
N GLU A 118 12.66 -4.09 34.95
CA GLU A 118 13.02 -4.68 36.28
C GLU A 118 12.52 -6.10 36.60
N ASN A 119 11.39 -6.58 36.03
CA ASN A 119 10.85 -7.92 36.28
C ASN A 119 10.15 -8.58 35.08
N PHE A 120 10.04 -7.93 33.90
CA PHE A 120 9.29 -8.47 32.77
C PHE A 120 10.00 -8.22 31.45
N GLY A 121 9.90 -9.18 30.54
CA GLY A 121 10.29 -8.97 29.16
C GLY A 121 9.40 -7.91 28.50
N SER A 122 9.97 -6.80 28.08
CA SER A 122 9.30 -5.69 27.38
C SER A 122 9.77 -5.55 25.93
N GLY A 123 10.24 -6.65 25.34
CA GLY A 123 10.81 -6.68 24.01
C GLY A 123 9.85 -6.19 22.91
N GLU A 124 10.41 -5.96 21.73
CA GLU A 124 9.68 -5.48 20.57
C GLU A 124 9.80 -6.46 19.41
N VAL A 125 8.68 -6.76 18.75
CA VAL A 125 8.61 -7.40 17.43
C VAL A 125 8.50 -6.29 16.40
N SER A 126 9.45 -6.19 15.49
CA SER A 126 9.40 -5.24 14.38
C SER A 126 9.14 -5.99 13.06
N VAL A 127 7.99 -5.77 12.46
CA VAL A 127 7.58 -6.43 11.21
C VAL A 127 8.12 -5.63 10.03
N ARG A 128 8.98 -6.27 9.24
CA ARG A 128 9.52 -5.67 8.02
C ARG A 128 8.52 -5.73 6.88
N GLU A 129 7.90 -6.90 6.70
CA GLU A 129 6.92 -7.16 5.64
C GLU A 129 6.00 -8.30 6.07
N LEU A 130 4.74 -8.19 5.70
CA LEU A 130 3.73 -9.23 5.91
C LEU A 130 2.84 -9.28 4.68
N MET A 131 2.65 -10.49 4.12
CA MET A 131 1.78 -10.76 2.98
C MET A 131 0.93 -11.99 3.24
N ALA A 132 -0.33 -11.93 2.85
CA ALA A 132 -1.24 -13.08 2.92
C ALA A 132 -2.22 -13.06 1.75
N GLY A 133 -2.58 -14.23 1.28
CA GLY A 133 -3.53 -14.43 0.20
C GLY A 133 -4.97 -14.06 0.59
N ASP A 134 -5.31 -14.20 1.87
CA ASP A 134 -6.65 -13.94 2.42
C ASP A 134 -6.63 -13.55 3.91
N SER A 135 -7.78 -13.12 4.41
CA SER A 135 -7.95 -12.64 5.77
C SER A 135 -7.74 -13.69 6.87
N PRO A 136 -8.20 -14.94 6.75
CA PRO A 136 -7.92 -15.97 7.75
C PRO A 136 -6.43 -16.24 7.94
N VAL A 137 -5.67 -16.37 6.86
CA VAL A 137 -4.21 -16.56 6.89
C VAL A 137 -3.51 -15.35 7.51
N LEU A 138 -3.94 -14.14 7.13
CA LEU A 138 -3.43 -12.90 7.70
C LEU A 138 -3.64 -12.85 9.22
N ALA A 139 -4.81 -13.26 9.68
CA ALA A 139 -5.15 -13.29 11.10
C ALA A 139 -4.30 -14.29 11.89
N GLU A 140 -4.00 -15.48 11.33
CA GLU A 140 -3.11 -16.43 11.99
C GLU A 140 -1.69 -15.90 12.14
N ILE A 141 -1.17 -15.18 11.14
CA ILE A 141 0.14 -14.53 11.23
C ILE A 141 0.12 -13.43 12.31
N TYR A 142 -0.94 -12.61 12.40
CA TYR A 142 -1.04 -11.59 13.46
C TYR A 142 -1.10 -12.22 14.85
N ARG A 143 -1.88 -13.30 15.05
CA ARG A 143 -1.91 -14.02 16.33
C ARG A 143 -0.53 -14.49 16.75
N TYR A 144 0.20 -15.09 15.82
CA TYR A 144 1.57 -15.53 16.06
C TYR A 144 2.49 -14.36 16.49
N LEU A 145 2.46 -13.26 15.76
CA LEU A 145 3.34 -12.11 16.03
C LEU A 145 3.02 -11.42 17.37
N PHE A 146 1.72 -11.42 17.78
CA PHE A 146 1.28 -10.80 19.03
C PHE A 146 1.52 -11.69 20.25
N ASP A 147 1.66 -13.00 20.03
CA ASP A 147 1.87 -13.99 21.10
C ASP A 147 3.35 -14.38 21.31
N LEU A 148 4.28 -13.74 20.59
CA LEU A 148 5.71 -14.02 20.76
C LEU A 148 6.15 -13.72 22.18
N ASP A 149 6.83 -14.72 22.78
CA ASP A 149 7.21 -14.67 24.19
C ASP A 149 8.24 -13.58 24.49
N LEU A 150 8.16 -13.00 25.69
CA LEU A 150 9.03 -11.93 26.18
C LEU A 150 8.94 -10.61 25.40
N MET A 151 7.96 -10.48 24.50
CA MET A 151 7.71 -9.26 23.73
C MET A 151 6.60 -8.44 24.39
N GLY A 152 6.80 -7.16 24.55
CA GLY A 152 5.82 -6.21 25.12
C GLY A 152 4.94 -5.54 24.05
N ARG A 153 5.40 -5.53 22.81
CA ARG A 153 4.65 -4.93 21.69
C ARG A 153 5.09 -5.45 20.32
N THR A 154 4.20 -5.33 19.35
CA THR A 154 4.48 -5.56 17.92
C THR A 154 4.36 -4.25 17.17
N VAL A 155 5.38 -3.90 16.41
CA VAL A 155 5.45 -2.69 15.57
C VAL A 155 5.30 -3.10 14.11
N LEU A 156 4.32 -2.49 13.45
CA LEU A 156 4.00 -2.68 12.03
C LEU A 156 4.12 -1.32 11.34
N PRO A 157 5.29 -0.96 10.84
CA PRO A 157 5.58 0.42 10.43
C PRO A 157 4.93 0.85 9.11
N ARG A 158 4.49 -0.09 8.30
CA ARG A 158 3.97 0.20 6.94
C ARG A 158 2.87 -0.77 6.55
N LEU A 159 1.73 -0.70 7.22
CA LEU A 159 0.52 -1.40 6.77
C LEU A 159 -0.18 -0.62 5.66
N PRO A 160 -0.94 -1.27 4.79
CA PRO A 160 -1.89 -0.58 3.95
C PRO A 160 -2.95 0.13 4.83
N VAL A 161 -3.51 1.23 4.33
CA VAL A 161 -4.50 2.02 5.09
C VAL A 161 -5.82 1.30 5.31
N ASP A 162 -6.09 0.28 4.51
CA ASP A 162 -7.25 -0.61 4.57
C ASP A 162 -6.92 -1.98 5.17
N ASP A 163 -5.82 -2.09 5.95
CA ASP A 163 -5.46 -3.36 6.60
C ASP A 163 -6.58 -3.76 7.57
N PRO A 164 -7.08 -5.00 7.49
CA PRO A 164 -8.17 -5.45 8.35
C PRO A 164 -7.81 -5.46 9.85
N LEU A 165 -6.52 -5.43 10.21
CA LEU A 165 -6.09 -5.32 11.61
C LEU A 165 -6.74 -4.14 12.34
N LEU A 166 -6.91 -3.00 11.65
CA LEU A 166 -7.52 -1.80 12.23
C LEU A 166 -8.98 -2.03 12.70
N HIS A 167 -9.68 -3.01 12.08
CA HIS A 167 -11.03 -3.43 12.45
C HIS A 167 -11.04 -4.65 13.38
N TRP A 168 -9.94 -5.40 13.45
CA TRP A 168 -9.82 -6.59 14.28
C TRP A 168 -9.38 -6.30 15.71
N LEU A 169 -8.73 -5.16 15.95
CA LEU A 169 -8.30 -4.77 17.28
C LEU A 169 -9.51 -4.44 18.16
N GLN A 170 -9.59 -5.04 19.37
CA GLN A 170 -10.62 -4.69 20.36
C GLN A 170 -10.47 -3.24 20.84
N ASN A 171 -9.25 -2.74 20.90
CA ASN A 171 -8.96 -1.38 21.27
C ASN A 171 -7.97 -0.75 20.28
N PRO A 172 -8.43 -0.30 19.10
CA PRO A 172 -7.54 0.27 18.08
C PRO A 172 -6.80 1.53 18.55
N ARG A 173 -7.35 2.25 19.55
CA ARG A 173 -6.72 3.44 20.11
C ARG A 173 -5.38 3.11 20.79
N ARG A 174 -5.23 1.92 21.41
CA ARG A 174 -3.98 1.47 22.04
C ARG A 174 -2.88 1.16 21.01
N ALA A 175 -3.25 0.86 19.79
CA ALA A 175 -2.29 0.62 18.71
C ALA A 175 -1.69 1.91 18.12
N ASN A 176 -2.20 3.08 18.53
CA ASN A 176 -1.72 4.40 18.11
C ASN A 176 -1.48 4.48 16.59
N PRO A 177 -2.51 4.30 15.75
CA PRO A 177 -2.35 4.32 14.29
C PRO A 177 -1.90 5.69 13.81
N VAL A 178 -0.81 5.72 13.03
CA VAL A 178 -0.24 6.94 12.45
C VAL A 178 -0.23 6.81 10.94
N LEU A 179 -0.88 7.75 10.27
CA LEU A 179 -0.90 7.83 8.80
C LEU A 179 0.41 8.46 8.32
N GLY A 180 1.07 7.79 7.38
CA GLY A 180 2.29 8.26 6.71
C GLY A 180 2.13 8.31 5.19
N ASP A 181 3.08 8.95 4.54
CA ASP A 181 3.21 8.91 3.10
C ASP A 181 3.76 7.54 2.63
N GLY A 182 3.67 7.32 1.32
CA GLY A 182 4.16 6.12 0.67
C GLY A 182 4.79 6.44 -0.68
N LEU A 183 4.23 5.87 -1.74
CA LEU A 183 4.73 6.03 -3.09
C LEU A 183 4.31 7.37 -3.70
N TYR A 184 5.25 8.05 -4.32
CA TYR A 184 5.01 9.21 -5.16
C TYR A 184 5.07 8.81 -6.64
N VAL A 185 4.08 9.22 -7.43
CA VAL A 185 3.94 8.88 -8.84
C VAL A 185 3.97 10.12 -9.71
N ARG A 186 4.68 10.05 -10.84
CA ARG A 186 4.69 11.04 -11.90
C ARG A 186 4.23 10.43 -13.22
N LEU A 187 3.30 11.07 -13.87
CA LEU A 187 2.89 10.72 -15.23
C LEU A 187 3.80 11.44 -16.23
N VAL A 188 4.66 10.69 -16.91
CA VAL A 188 5.59 11.25 -17.92
C VAL A 188 4.90 11.39 -19.26
N ASP A 189 4.20 10.35 -19.73
CA ASP A 189 3.32 10.36 -20.91
C ASP A 189 1.88 10.18 -20.41
N LEU A 190 1.16 11.27 -20.26
CA LEU A 190 -0.16 11.30 -19.62
C LEU A 190 -1.17 10.41 -20.35
N ASP A 191 -1.28 10.53 -21.66
CA ASP A 191 -2.20 9.77 -22.50
C ASP A 191 -1.95 8.26 -22.38
N LYS A 192 -0.70 7.83 -22.52
CA LYS A 192 -0.31 6.44 -22.39
C LYS A 192 -0.56 5.89 -20.98
N ALA A 193 -0.23 6.68 -19.96
CA ALA A 193 -0.45 6.28 -18.59
C ALA A 193 -1.95 6.08 -18.30
N LEU A 194 -2.81 7.01 -18.70
CA LEU A 194 -4.25 6.94 -18.43
C LEU A 194 -4.94 5.80 -19.18
N VAL A 195 -4.51 5.44 -20.39
CA VAL A 195 -5.07 4.28 -21.10
C VAL A 195 -4.51 2.95 -20.65
N SER A 196 -3.39 2.93 -19.94
CA SER A 196 -2.76 1.69 -19.46
C SER A 196 -3.32 1.17 -18.14
N ARG A 197 -4.09 1.98 -17.40
CA ARG A 197 -4.73 1.57 -16.15
C ARG A 197 -6.17 1.07 -16.39
N THR A 198 -6.70 0.32 -15.42
CA THR A 198 -8.11 -0.06 -15.36
C THR A 198 -8.93 0.96 -14.56
N TYR A 199 -10.25 0.99 -14.78
CA TYR A 199 -11.16 1.91 -14.12
C TYR A 199 -12.32 1.14 -13.48
N ALA A 200 -12.78 1.62 -12.30
CA ALA A 200 -13.85 1.00 -11.55
C ALA A 200 -15.25 1.33 -12.11
N ALA A 201 -15.39 2.45 -12.84
CA ALA A 201 -16.62 2.91 -13.45
C ALA A 201 -16.36 3.53 -14.84
N GLU A 202 -17.39 3.66 -15.64
CA GLU A 202 -17.34 4.43 -16.89
C GLU A 202 -17.09 5.91 -16.60
N LEU A 203 -16.33 6.57 -17.48
CA LEU A 203 -16.03 7.99 -17.39
C LEU A 203 -15.84 8.57 -18.79
N ASP A 204 -16.44 9.72 -19.05
CA ASP A 204 -16.11 10.62 -20.18
C ASP A 204 -15.93 12.02 -19.60
N VAL A 205 -14.71 12.46 -19.44
CA VAL A 205 -14.37 13.73 -18.80
C VAL A 205 -13.31 14.48 -19.61
N VAL A 206 -13.38 15.79 -19.59
CA VAL A 206 -12.38 16.67 -20.20
C VAL A 206 -11.51 17.29 -19.11
N LEU A 207 -10.21 16.98 -19.13
CA LEU A 207 -9.21 17.42 -18.19
C LEU A 207 -8.35 18.53 -18.80
N GLU A 208 -8.25 19.70 -18.13
CA GLU A 208 -7.21 20.68 -18.40
C GLU A 208 -6.02 20.39 -17.48
N VAL A 209 -4.91 19.95 -18.05
CA VAL A 209 -3.71 19.55 -17.29
C VAL A 209 -2.61 20.57 -17.45
N THR A 210 -2.03 21.02 -16.32
CA THR A 210 -0.79 21.81 -16.28
C THR A 210 0.39 20.90 -15.97
N ASP A 211 1.51 21.07 -16.70
CA ASP A 211 2.76 20.35 -16.46
C ASP A 211 3.95 21.23 -16.86
N ARG A 212 4.73 21.68 -15.88
CA ARG A 212 5.89 22.57 -16.10
C ARG A 212 7.11 21.86 -16.68
N HIS A 213 7.21 20.55 -16.50
CA HIS A 213 8.40 19.76 -16.83
C HIS A 213 8.22 18.90 -18.09
N CYS A 214 6.99 18.51 -18.40
CA CYS A 214 6.64 17.73 -19.57
C CYS A 214 5.61 18.50 -20.40
N PRO A 215 6.03 19.50 -21.20
CA PRO A 215 5.10 20.39 -21.92
C PRO A 215 4.18 19.66 -22.90
N TRP A 216 4.54 18.45 -23.31
CA TRP A 216 3.66 17.60 -24.11
C TRP A 216 2.42 17.07 -23.36
N ASN A 217 2.44 17.08 -22.03
CA ASN A 217 1.26 16.75 -21.22
C ASN A 217 0.32 17.95 -21.05
N GLN A 218 0.85 19.17 -21.14
CA GLN A 218 0.06 20.39 -20.90
C GLN A 218 -1.04 20.56 -21.92
N GLY A 219 -2.26 20.92 -21.48
CA GLY A 219 -3.42 21.27 -22.31
C GLY A 219 -4.63 20.39 -22.00
N THR A 220 -5.59 20.39 -22.92
CA THR A 220 -6.91 19.79 -22.72
C THR A 220 -6.97 18.40 -23.31
N TRP A 221 -7.43 17.46 -22.49
CA TRP A 221 -7.51 16.03 -22.80
C TRP A 221 -8.89 15.47 -22.52
N ARG A 222 -9.47 14.77 -23.48
CA ARG A 222 -10.67 13.95 -23.24
C ARG A 222 -10.24 12.56 -22.83
N LEU A 223 -10.63 12.14 -21.64
CA LEU A 223 -10.49 10.78 -21.14
C LEU A 223 -11.83 10.09 -21.21
N ALA A 224 -11.95 9.07 -22.09
CA ALA A 224 -13.14 8.25 -22.24
C ALA A 224 -12.79 6.80 -21.97
N VAL A 225 -13.36 6.22 -20.92
CA VAL A 225 -13.03 4.88 -20.42
C VAL A 225 -14.28 4.13 -20.00
N GLY A 226 -14.27 2.81 -20.23
CA GLY A 226 -15.26 1.91 -19.65
C GLY A 226 -14.76 1.25 -18.37
N ALA A 227 -15.66 0.60 -17.64
CA ALA A 227 -15.34 -0.12 -16.41
C ALA A 227 -14.71 -1.49 -16.70
N GLY A 228 -13.66 -1.85 -15.93
CA GLY A 228 -13.01 -3.16 -15.96
C GLY A 228 -11.88 -3.30 -16.97
N ASP A 229 -11.26 -4.48 -16.98
CA ASP A 229 -9.98 -4.73 -17.64
C ASP A 229 -10.09 -4.71 -19.18
N GLN A 230 -11.18 -5.19 -19.74
CA GLN A 230 -11.39 -5.34 -21.18
C GLN A 230 -12.14 -4.13 -21.81
N ALA A 231 -12.48 -3.14 -21.00
CA ALA A 231 -13.22 -1.98 -21.50
C ALA A 231 -12.34 -1.08 -22.39
N PRO A 232 -12.94 -0.42 -23.38
CA PRO A 232 -12.21 0.52 -24.23
C PRO A 232 -11.74 1.74 -23.42
N ARG A 233 -10.57 2.25 -23.77
CA ARG A 233 -9.94 3.41 -23.13
C ARG A 233 -9.30 4.29 -24.19
N SER A 234 -9.60 5.58 -24.14
CA SER A 234 -8.93 6.60 -24.95
C SER A 234 -8.61 7.83 -24.10
N CYS A 235 -7.49 8.46 -24.41
CA CYS A 235 -7.09 9.73 -23.86
C CYS A 235 -6.49 10.55 -24.99
N GLU A 236 -7.21 11.57 -25.45
CA GLU A 236 -6.89 12.29 -26.67
C GLU A 236 -6.98 13.81 -26.47
N ARG A 237 -6.21 14.56 -27.24
CA ARG A 237 -6.33 16.03 -27.26
C ARG A 237 -7.72 16.43 -27.74
N THR A 238 -8.25 17.51 -27.16
CA THR A 238 -9.58 18.01 -27.52
C THR A 238 -9.66 19.53 -27.38
N ASP A 239 -10.56 20.13 -28.18
CA ASP A 239 -10.91 21.54 -28.07
C ASP A 239 -12.20 21.76 -27.24
N ARG A 240 -12.75 20.71 -26.63
CA ARG A 240 -13.91 20.82 -25.75
C ARG A 240 -13.52 21.60 -24.49
N ALA A 241 -14.49 22.31 -23.91
CA ALA A 241 -14.31 23.00 -22.64
C ALA A 241 -13.92 21.98 -21.54
N ALA A 242 -12.96 22.36 -20.71
CA ALA A 242 -12.54 21.55 -19.57
C ALA A 242 -13.68 21.39 -18.56
N GLU A 243 -13.75 20.22 -17.95
CA GLU A 243 -14.68 19.90 -16.88
C GLU A 243 -13.99 19.84 -15.52
N LEU A 244 -12.69 19.46 -15.55
CA LEU A 244 -11.79 19.52 -14.41
C LEU A 244 -10.47 20.17 -14.86
N ALA A 245 -9.89 21.03 -14.00
CA ALA A 245 -8.57 21.58 -14.22
C ALA A 245 -7.65 21.27 -13.02
N LEU A 246 -6.45 20.74 -13.31
CA LEU A 246 -5.53 20.25 -12.28
C LEU A 246 -4.08 20.24 -12.77
N ASP A 247 -3.16 20.20 -11.81
CA ASP A 247 -1.75 19.95 -12.10
C ASP A 247 -1.49 18.44 -12.27
N VAL A 248 -0.48 18.07 -13.07
CA VAL A 248 -0.06 16.67 -13.25
C VAL A 248 0.30 15.99 -11.93
N THR A 249 0.73 16.74 -10.92
CA THR A 249 0.99 16.25 -9.56
C THR A 249 -0.28 15.67 -8.94
N ASP A 250 -1.42 16.33 -9.11
CA ASP A 250 -2.71 15.89 -8.56
C ASP A 250 -3.23 14.67 -9.31
N LEU A 251 -3.03 14.63 -10.61
CA LEU A 251 -3.34 13.45 -11.42
C LEU A 251 -2.44 12.26 -11.04
N GLY A 252 -1.16 12.52 -10.75
CA GLY A 252 -0.23 11.52 -10.21
C GLY A 252 -0.66 10.97 -8.85
N ALA A 253 -1.18 11.82 -7.97
CA ALA A 253 -1.73 11.42 -6.68
C ALA A 253 -2.98 10.51 -6.83
N ALA A 254 -3.85 10.81 -7.77
CA ALA A 254 -5.07 10.05 -8.03
C ALA A 254 -4.82 8.77 -8.85
N PHE A 255 -3.68 8.66 -9.54
CA PHE A 255 -3.43 7.66 -10.58
C PHE A 255 -3.61 6.21 -10.13
N LEU A 256 -3.20 5.86 -8.92
CA LEU A 256 -3.35 4.50 -8.38
C LEU A 256 -4.70 4.27 -7.68
N GLY A 257 -5.52 5.31 -7.49
CA GLY A 257 -6.83 5.22 -6.85
C GLY A 257 -6.81 5.36 -5.31
N GLY A 258 -5.68 5.77 -4.72
CA GLY A 258 -5.54 5.98 -3.27
C GLY A 258 -5.89 7.39 -2.79
N THR A 259 -5.97 8.35 -3.71
CA THR A 259 -6.41 9.73 -3.45
C THR A 259 -7.51 10.04 -4.45
N SER A 260 -8.65 10.53 -3.99
CA SER A 260 -9.77 10.86 -4.87
C SER A 260 -9.65 12.28 -5.44
N LEU A 261 -10.18 12.50 -6.63
CA LEU A 261 -10.23 13.84 -7.23
C LEU A 261 -11.16 14.76 -6.46
N SER A 262 -12.21 14.23 -5.80
CA SER A 262 -13.08 15.00 -4.90
C SER A 262 -12.36 15.47 -3.64
N GLU A 263 -11.44 14.66 -3.05
CA GLU A 263 -10.60 15.14 -1.93
C GLU A 263 -9.68 16.28 -2.38
N LEU A 264 -9.12 16.18 -3.60
CA LEU A 264 -8.27 17.21 -4.17
C LEU A 264 -9.06 18.47 -4.55
N GLU A 265 -10.30 18.33 -5.00
CA GLU A 265 -11.22 19.45 -5.24
C GLU A 265 -11.55 20.16 -3.92
N LEU A 266 -11.94 19.43 -2.89
CA LEU A 266 -12.19 19.98 -1.56
C LEU A 266 -10.96 20.70 -0.97
N ALA A 267 -9.76 20.23 -1.32
CA ALA A 267 -8.48 20.87 -0.93
C ALA A 267 -8.12 22.08 -1.82
N GLY A 268 -8.92 22.44 -2.83
CA GLY A 268 -8.67 23.52 -3.76
C GLY A 268 -7.54 23.25 -4.76
N ARG A 269 -7.17 21.98 -4.97
CA ARG A 269 -6.12 21.55 -5.90
C ARG A 269 -6.66 21.15 -7.26
N VAL A 270 -7.91 20.74 -7.33
CA VAL A 270 -8.66 20.49 -8.56
C VAL A 270 -9.76 21.52 -8.66
N ARG A 271 -9.88 22.20 -9.80
CA ARG A 271 -11.00 23.06 -10.11
C ARG A 271 -12.04 22.27 -10.87
N GLU A 272 -13.27 22.28 -10.40
CA GLU A 272 -14.40 21.66 -11.04
C GLU A 272 -15.18 22.71 -11.83
N ASP A 273 -15.23 22.56 -13.16
CA ASP A 273 -15.95 23.46 -14.06
C ASP A 273 -17.31 22.89 -14.49
N ARG A 274 -17.49 21.54 -14.43
CA ARG A 274 -18.79 20.85 -14.59
C ARG A 274 -19.19 20.21 -13.26
N PRO A 275 -20.31 20.63 -12.66
CA PRO A 275 -20.78 20.03 -11.41
C PRO A 275 -20.91 18.51 -11.48
N GLY A 276 -20.31 17.80 -10.53
CA GLY A 276 -20.30 16.33 -10.43
C GLY A 276 -19.12 15.65 -11.13
N ALA A 277 -18.32 16.34 -11.95
CA ALA A 277 -17.20 15.74 -12.67
C ALA A 277 -16.12 15.15 -11.73
N ALA A 278 -15.83 15.84 -10.62
CA ALA A 278 -14.86 15.34 -9.64
C ALA A 278 -15.34 14.05 -8.95
N ALA A 279 -16.63 13.96 -8.64
CA ALA A 279 -17.23 12.75 -8.06
C ALA A 279 -17.22 11.57 -9.02
N GLU A 280 -17.63 11.80 -10.29
CA GLU A 280 -17.61 10.79 -11.35
C GLU A 280 -16.18 10.28 -11.60
N ALA A 281 -15.22 11.20 -11.74
CA ALA A 281 -13.82 10.84 -11.92
C ALA A 281 -13.25 10.11 -10.70
N SER A 282 -13.61 10.51 -9.47
CA SER A 282 -13.22 9.80 -8.25
C SER A 282 -13.73 8.36 -8.23
N ALA A 283 -14.97 8.13 -8.61
CA ALA A 283 -15.57 6.78 -8.70
C ALA A 283 -14.85 5.93 -9.75
N ALA A 284 -14.53 6.50 -10.90
CA ALA A 284 -13.83 5.78 -11.97
C ALA A 284 -12.39 5.44 -11.60
N PHE A 285 -11.67 6.36 -10.94
CA PHE A 285 -10.28 6.16 -10.53
C PHE A 285 -10.12 5.29 -9.28
N ALA A 286 -11.16 5.08 -8.50
CA ALA A 286 -11.11 4.28 -7.27
C ALA A 286 -10.56 2.88 -7.50
N HIS A 287 -9.86 2.36 -6.51
CA HIS A 287 -9.40 0.97 -6.49
C HIS A 287 -9.56 0.37 -5.08
N PHE A 288 -10.07 -0.86 -5.03
CA PHE A 288 -10.08 -1.67 -3.81
C PHE A 288 -9.49 -3.06 -4.12
N PRO A 289 -8.53 -3.52 -3.30
CA PRO A 289 -7.96 -2.90 -2.09
C PRO A 289 -7.15 -1.63 -2.38
N ALA A 290 -6.99 -0.77 -1.36
CA ALA A 290 -6.28 0.51 -1.47
C ALA A 290 -4.84 0.32 -1.98
N PRO A 291 -4.32 1.19 -2.85
CA PRO A 291 -2.95 1.07 -3.33
C PRO A 291 -1.96 1.20 -2.17
N TRP A 292 -0.90 0.40 -2.25
CA TRP A 292 0.09 0.31 -1.18
C TRP A 292 1.48 -0.07 -1.71
N CYS A 293 2.52 0.43 -1.09
CA CYS A 293 3.90 0.06 -1.38
C CYS A 293 4.68 -0.19 -0.08
N PRO A 294 5.04 -1.42 0.26
CA PRO A 294 5.84 -1.73 1.44
C PRO A 294 7.33 -1.45 1.25
N ALA A 295 7.80 -1.37 0.01
CA ALA A 295 9.21 -1.23 -0.31
C ALA A 295 9.70 0.22 -0.18
N ILE A 296 10.89 0.39 0.38
CA ILE A 296 11.66 1.64 0.37
C ILE A 296 12.80 1.48 -0.65
N PHE A 297 12.86 2.38 -1.61
CA PHE A 297 13.86 2.37 -2.70
C PHE A 297 14.36 3.77 -3.04
#